data_19f48b04466c20f8567bf6b2017bb7b5
#
_entry.id   19f48b04466c20f8567bf6b2017bb7b5
#
_cell.length_a   1.000
_cell.length_b   1.000
_cell.length_c   1.000
_cell.angle_alpha   90.00
_cell.angle_beta   90.00
_cell.angle_gamma   90.00
#
_symmetry.space_group_name_H-M   'P 1'
#
loop_
_entity.id
_entity.type
_entity.pdbx_description
1 polymer ?
#
loop_
_entity_poly.entity_id
_entity_poly.type
_entity_poly.pdbx_seq_one_letter_code
_entity_poly.pdbx_strand_id
1 'polypeptide(L)'
;MDIVDMIASSCTNIARGELQQFNHIGDLTTTPEDYYSIIDGKTVGPFATGTAAAALVAGASEEVSEMMYEFGTEFGRAFQLVDDLLDLTGDPEMGKPRGTDVHEGKMTLPLIHALTILHGSEREHLADVLSNFSDDRWNELTSLLELSGSFSYTRQLIQNHVDRALDILSKLPPSDACLLYTSPSPRDRG
;
A
#
# COMPACT_ATOMS: atom_id res chain seq x y z
N MET A 1 -0.77 1.67 27.01
CA MET A 1 -1.44 2.81 26.30
C MET A 1 -2.93 2.54 26.29
N ASP A 2 -3.78 3.53 26.57
CA ASP A 2 -5.24 3.35 26.53
C ASP A 2 -5.71 3.17 25.07
N ILE A 3 -6.67 2.28 24.84
CA ILE A 3 -7.26 2.03 23.50
C ILE A 3 -7.84 3.31 22.91
N VAL A 4 -8.42 4.17 23.74
CA VAL A 4 -8.95 5.48 23.30
C VAL A 4 -7.83 6.37 22.76
N ASP A 5 -6.68 6.40 23.43
CA ASP A 5 -5.51 7.16 22.96
C ASP A 5 -4.94 6.60 21.66
N MET A 6 -4.92 5.28 21.50
CA MET A 6 -4.49 4.63 20.26
C MET A 6 -5.37 5.05 19.09
N ILE A 7 -6.70 4.97 19.25
CA ILE A 7 -7.67 5.34 18.20
C ILE A 7 -7.58 6.83 17.88
N ALA A 8 -7.53 7.70 18.91
CA ALA A 8 -7.43 9.14 18.71
C ALA A 8 -6.14 9.53 17.96
N SER A 9 -5.02 8.89 18.30
CA SER A 9 -3.73 9.07 17.60
C SER A 9 -3.81 8.61 16.16
N SER A 10 -4.43 7.46 15.90
CA SER A 10 -4.64 6.95 14.55
C SER A 10 -5.48 7.91 13.70
N CYS A 11 -6.60 8.43 14.24
CA CYS A 11 -7.42 9.43 13.55
C CYS A 11 -6.62 10.71 13.20
N THR A 12 -5.77 11.17 14.13
CA THR A 12 -4.89 12.32 13.88
C THR A 12 -3.89 12.04 12.77
N ASN A 13 -3.33 10.83 12.74
CA ASN A 13 -2.36 10.42 11.72
C ASN A 13 -3.01 10.27 10.33
N ILE A 14 -4.28 9.83 10.25
CA ILE A 14 -5.03 9.82 8.98
C ILE A 14 -5.09 11.24 8.39
N ALA A 15 -5.53 12.21 9.18
CA ALA A 15 -5.62 13.60 8.73
C ALA A 15 -4.25 14.16 8.30
N ARG A 16 -3.19 13.83 9.04
CA ARG A 16 -1.82 14.22 8.69
C ARG A 16 -1.35 13.57 7.38
N GLY A 17 -1.60 12.27 7.20
CA GLY A 17 -1.27 11.53 5.97
C GLY A 17 -1.99 12.10 4.75
N GLU A 18 -3.28 12.46 4.87
CA GLU A 18 -4.04 13.13 3.81
C GLU A 18 -3.44 14.49 3.44
N LEU A 19 -3.10 15.31 4.42
CA LEU A 19 -2.46 16.61 4.17
C LEU A 19 -1.08 16.43 3.51
N GLN A 20 -0.32 15.43 3.95
CA GLN A 20 0.99 15.11 3.36
C GLN A 20 0.82 14.65 1.91
N GLN A 21 -0.12 13.76 1.62
CA GLN A 21 -0.41 13.31 0.25
C GLN A 21 -0.77 14.49 -0.65
N PHE A 22 -1.57 15.44 -0.15
CA PHE A 22 -1.95 16.63 -0.92
C PHE A 22 -0.75 17.47 -1.35
N ASN A 23 0.29 17.57 -0.50
CA ASN A 23 1.53 18.27 -0.81
C ASN A 23 2.40 17.57 -1.87
N HIS A 24 2.17 16.28 -2.12
CA HIS A 24 2.90 15.48 -3.10
C HIS A 24 2.13 15.21 -4.40
N ILE A 25 0.96 15.84 -4.58
CA ILE A 25 0.20 15.72 -5.85
C ILE A 25 1.02 16.31 -6.99
N GLY A 26 1.30 15.49 -8.01
CA GLY A 26 2.08 15.87 -9.19
C GLY A 26 3.57 16.12 -8.93
N ASP A 27 4.06 15.85 -7.73
CA ASP A 27 5.46 16.05 -7.40
C ASP A 27 6.31 14.84 -7.85
N LEU A 28 6.95 14.97 -9.01
CA LEU A 28 7.82 13.94 -9.59
C LEU A 28 9.13 13.72 -8.79
N THR A 29 9.35 14.47 -7.71
CA THR A 29 10.48 14.29 -6.78
C THR A 29 10.12 13.50 -5.54
N THR A 30 8.85 13.09 -5.39
CA THR A 30 8.37 12.24 -4.29
C THR A 30 9.24 10.99 -4.18
N THR A 31 9.74 10.72 -2.98
CA THR A 31 10.58 9.56 -2.68
C THR A 31 9.79 8.36 -2.19
N PRO A 32 10.36 7.15 -2.21
CA PRO A 32 9.73 6.00 -1.54
C PRO A 32 9.47 6.25 -0.05
N GLU A 33 10.35 6.98 0.63
CA GLU A 33 10.20 7.35 2.05
C GLU A 33 8.99 8.25 2.26
N ASP A 34 8.77 9.24 1.39
CA ASP A 34 7.58 10.11 1.41
C ASP A 34 6.31 9.28 1.20
N TYR A 35 6.31 8.38 0.21
CA TYR A 35 5.21 7.48 -0.06
C TYR A 35 4.86 6.63 1.17
N TYR A 36 5.85 5.95 1.78
CA TYR A 36 5.58 5.15 2.97
C TYR A 36 5.11 6.01 4.15
N SER A 37 5.65 7.20 4.34
CA SER A 37 5.18 8.13 5.38
C SER A 37 3.70 8.50 5.20
N ILE A 38 3.27 8.72 3.96
CA ILE A 38 1.88 9.03 3.62
C ILE A 38 0.98 7.84 3.92
N ILE A 39 1.29 6.67 3.36
CA ILE A 39 0.43 5.48 3.52
C ILE A 39 0.42 4.95 4.94
N ASP A 40 1.56 5.03 5.66
CA ASP A 40 1.64 4.62 7.07
C ASP A 40 0.70 5.46 7.95
N GLY A 41 0.59 6.75 7.69
CA GLY A 41 -0.37 7.60 8.39
C GLY A 41 -1.82 7.34 7.99
N LYS A 42 -2.09 7.34 6.68
CA LYS A 42 -3.44 7.35 6.12
C LYS A 42 -4.14 5.99 6.16
N THR A 43 -3.45 4.93 5.76
CA THR A 43 -4.02 3.59 5.53
C THR A 43 -3.51 2.57 6.54
N VAL A 44 -2.21 2.47 6.72
CA VAL A 44 -1.57 1.42 7.52
C VAL A 44 -1.86 1.59 9.01
N GLY A 45 -1.77 2.83 9.51
CA GLY A 45 -2.04 3.13 10.92
C GLY A 45 -3.39 2.63 11.43
N PRO A 46 -4.51 2.82 10.70
CA PRO A 46 -5.80 2.22 11.03
C PRO A 46 -5.80 0.70 11.14
N PHE A 47 -5.13 -0.01 10.21
CA PHE A 47 -4.99 -1.47 10.30
C PHE A 47 -4.18 -1.88 11.52
N ALA A 48 -3.02 -1.27 11.73
CA ALA A 48 -2.14 -1.55 12.87
C ALA A 48 -2.83 -1.28 14.21
N THR A 49 -3.48 -0.12 14.33
CA THR A 49 -4.22 0.25 15.55
C THR A 49 -5.41 -0.67 15.79
N GLY A 50 -6.15 -1.01 14.73
CA GLY A 50 -7.33 -1.86 14.83
C GLY A 50 -7.00 -3.27 15.30
N THR A 51 -5.95 -3.89 14.77
CA THR A 51 -5.52 -5.24 15.16
C THR A 51 -4.95 -5.26 16.58
N ALA A 52 -4.14 -4.27 16.96
CA ALA A 52 -3.61 -4.13 18.31
C ALA A 52 -4.71 -3.89 19.35
N ALA A 53 -5.64 -2.98 19.08
CA ALA A 53 -6.76 -2.69 19.96
C ALA A 53 -7.69 -3.91 20.12
N ALA A 54 -7.94 -4.65 19.03
CA ALA A 54 -8.73 -5.88 19.09
C ALA A 54 -8.08 -6.94 20.00
N ALA A 55 -6.75 -7.08 19.94
CA ALA A 55 -6.02 -7.99 20.84
C ALA A 55 -6.20 -7.58 22.32
N LEU A 56 -6.05 -6.29 22.65
CA LEU A 56 -6.26 -5.79 24.01
C LEU A 56 -7.70 -6.00 24.51
N VAL A 57 -8.70 -5.73 23.67
CA VAL A 57 -10.12 -5.97 24.01
C VAL A 57 -10.39 -7.46 24.26
N ALA A 58 -9.72 -8.34 23.53
CA ALA A 58 -9.79 -9.79 23.73
C ALA A 58 -9.04 -10.28 24.96
N GLY A 59 -8.37 -9.39 25.74
CA GLY A 59 -7.64 -9.73 26.95
C GLY A 59 -6.23 -10.28 26.70
N ALA A 60 -5.65 -10.05 25.54
CA ALA A 60 -4.28 -10.43 25.23
C ALA A 60 -3.27 -9.56 26.01
N SER A 61 -2.05 -10.06 26.15
CA SER A 61 -0.95 -9.30 26.75
C SER A 61 -0.52 -8.13 25.87
N GLU A 62 0.19 -7.16 26.46
CA GLU A 62 0.79 -6.05 25.70
C GLU A 62 1.71 -6.56 24.60
N GLU A 63 2.51 -7.59 24.85
CA GLU A 63 3.39 -8.22 23.86
C GLU A 63 2.60 -8.74 22.64
N VAL A 64 1.48 -9.43 22.86
CA VAL A 64 0.62 -9.90 21.77
C VAL A 64 -0.03 -8.71 21.04
N SER A 65 -0.41 -7.66 21.74
CA SER A 65 -0.93 -6.44 21.14
C SER A 65 0.11 -5.76 20.24
N GLU A 66 1.37 -5.69 20.66
CA GLU A 66 2.48 -5.17 19.85
C GLU A 66 2.70 -6.03 18.60
N MET A 67 2.70 -7.37 18.74
CA MET A 67 2.78 -8.28 17.59
C MET A 67 1.62 -8.04 16.61
N MET A 68 0.39 -7.82 17.10
CA MET A 68 -0.76 -7.53 16.25
C MET A 68 -0.69 -6.15 15.61
N TYR A 69 -0.03 -5.18 16.25
CA TYR A 69 0.29 -3.90 15.62
C TYR A 69 1.25 -4.07 14.43
N GLU A 70 2.31 -4.86 14.62
CA GLU A 70 3.26 -5.20 13.53
C GLU A 70 2.56 -5.95 12.40
N PHE A 71 1.73 -6.94 12.72
CA PHE A 71 0.91 -7.64 11.72
C PHE A 71 0.04 -6.67 10.92
N GLY A 72 -0.70 -5.79 11.61
CA GLY A 72 -1.55 -4.79 10.97
C GLY A 72 -0.75 -3.81 10.09
N THR A 73 0.49 -3.50 10.47
CA THR A 73 1.41 -2.67 9.68
C THR A 73 1.80 -3.37 8.38
N GLU A 74 2.25 -4.61 8.43
CA GLU A 74 2.65 -5.37 7.25
C GLU A 74 1.46 -5.65 6.32
N PHE A 75 0.31 -6.01 6.90
CA PHE A 75 -0.93 -6.20 6.15
C PHE A 75 -1.41 -4.92 5.46
N GLY A 76 -1.41 -3.79 6.18
CA GLY A 76 -1.84 -2.50 5.64
C GLY A 76 -0.95 -2.00 4.50
N ARG A 77 0.37 -2.23 4.58
CA ARG A 77 1.30 -1.93 3.49
C ARG A 77 1.05 -2.81 2.26
N ALA A 78 0.88 -4.12 2.46
CA ALA A 78 0.53 -5.02 1.37
C ALA A 78 -0.81 -4.60 0.71
N PHE A 79 -1.81 -4.27 1.51
CA PHE A 79 -3.12 -3.82 1.04
C PHE A 79 -3.01 -2.57 0.15
N GLN A 80 -2.28 -1.53 0.61
CA GLN A 80 -2.14 -0.30 -0.17
C GLN A 80 -1.36 -0.53 -1.46
N LEU A 81 -0.26 -1.30 -1.42
CA LEU A 81 0.51 -1.63 -2.63
C LEU A 81 -0.32 -2.42 -3.66
N VAL A 82 -1.23 -3.29 -3.20
CA VAL A 82 -2.17 -4.00 -4.08
C VAL A 82 -3.16 -3.02 -4.70
N ASP A 83 -3.73 -2.10 -3.92
CA ASP A 83 -4.69 -1.10 -4.43
C ASP A 83 -4.04 -0.21 -5.50
N ASP A 84 -2.85 0.30 -5.23
CA ASP A 84 -2.05 1.10 -6.18
C ASP A 84 -1.72 0.32 -7.47
N LEU A 85 -1.36 -0.96 -7.34
CA LEU A 85 -1.05 -1.80 -8.49
C LEU A 85 -2.30 -2.09 -9.33
N LEU A 86 -3.43 -2.34 -8.68
CA LEU A 86 -4.71 -2.59 -9.35
C LEU A 86 -5.21 -1.35 -10.11
N ASP A 87 -5.00 -0.14 -9.57
CA ASP A 87 -5.32 1.10 -10.27
C ASP A 87 -4.55 1.21 -11.60
N LEU A 88 -3.29 0.77 -11.64
CA LEU A 88 -2.42 0.80 -12.82
C LEU A 88 -2.61 -0.39 -13.77
N THR A 89 -2.98 -1.58 -13.28
CA THR A 89 -3.13 -2.76 -14.13
C THR A 89 -4.54 -2.90 -14.67
N GLY A 90 -5.52 -2.34 -13.99
CA GLY A 90 -6.95 -2.40 -14.32
C GLY A 90 -7.48 -3.84 -14.22
N ASP A 91 -8.39 -4.08 -13.31
CA ASP A 91 -9.16 -5.33 -13.33
C ASP A 91 -10.58 -5.02 -13.80
N PRO A 92 -10.93 -5.38 -15.05
CA PRO A 92 -12.29 -5.15 -15.57
C PRO A 92 -13.38 -5.84 -14.73
N GLU A 93 -13.02 -6.90 -13.98
CA GLU A 93 -13.97 -7.63 -13.14
C GLU A 93 -14.29 -6.89 -11.83
N MET A 94 -13.41 -6.00 -11.40
CA MET A 94 -13.61 -5.22 -10.17
C MET A 94 -14.47 -3.97 -10.38
N GLY A 95 -14.80 -3.60 -11.63
CA GLY A 95 -15.69 -2.47 -11.95
C GLY A 95 -15.13 -1.09 -11.55
N LYS A 96 -13.86 -1.01 -11.16
CA LYS A 96 -13.19 0.27 -10.88
C LYS A 96 -12.64 0.86 -12.19
N PRO A 97 -12.82 2.17 -12.44
CA PRO A 97 -12.08 2.84 -13.51
C PRO A 97 -10.58 2.76 -13.19
N ARG A 98 -9.77 2.41 -14.18
CA ARG A 98 -8.32 2.37 -14.07
C ARG A 98 -7.72 3.77 -14.09
N GLY A 99 -6.57 3.94 -13.43
CA GLY A 99 -5.78 5.16 -13.52
C GLY A 99 -6.35 6.35 -12.73
N THR A 100 -7.26 6.10 -11.79
CA THR A 100 -7.82 7.16 -10.94
C THR A 100 -6.73 7.90 -10.19
N ASP A 101 -5.77 7.19 -9.61
CA ASP A 101 -4.67 7.80 -8.87
C ASP A 101 -3.75 8.62 -9.78
N VAL A 102 -3.52 8.16 -11.01
CA VAL A 102 -2.73 8.90 -12.00
C VAL A 102 -3.44 10.18 -12.43
N HIS A 103 -4.75 10.12 -12.67
CA HIS A 103 -5.57 11.30 -13.00
C HIS A 103 -5.58 12.33 -11.87
N GLU A 104 -5.57 11.87 -10.62
CA GLU A 104 -5.49 12.72 -9.45
C GLU A 104 -4.06 13.22 -9.16
N GLY A 105 -3.07 12.80 -9.94
CA GLY A 105 -1.67 13.17 -9.78
C GLY A 105 -1.01 12.55 -8.55
N LYS A 106 -1.59 11.48 -7.98
CA LYS A 106 -0.98 10.76 -6.86
C LYS A 106 0.26 10.02 -7.31
N MET A 107 1.33 10.19 -6.56
CA MET A 107 2.61 9.51 -6.80
C MET A 107 2.61 8.18 -6.03
N THR A 108 2.18 7.12 -6.72
CA THR A 108 2.19 5.75 -6.17
C THR A 108 3.56 5.08 -6.34
N LEU A 109 3.83 4.04 -5.57
CA LEU A 109 5.16 3.42 -5.54
C LEU A 109 5.65 2.91 -6.91
N PRO A 110 4.82 2.31 -7.78
CA PRO A 110 5.26 1.95 -9.13
C PRO A 110 5.76 3.13 -9.96
N LEU A 111 5.10 4.29 -9.85
CA LEU A 111 5.48 5.52 -10.56
C LEU A 111 6.81 6.08 -10.03
N ILE A 112 6.95 6.13 -8.70
CA ILE A 112 8.17 6.58 -8.02
C ILE A 112 9.34 5.69 -8.40
N HIS A 113 9.15 4.36 -8.38
CA HIS A 113 10.18 3.41 -8.78
C HIS A 113 10.61 3.61 -10.24
N ALA A 114 9.65 3.76 -11.16
CA ALA A 114 9.95 3.99 -12.57
C ALA A 114 10.78 5.28 -12.77
N LEU A 115 10.41 6.38 -12.11
CA LEU A 115 11.15 7.64 -12.13
C LEU A 115 12.57 7.52 -11.56
N THR A 116 12.80 6.57 -10.65
CA THR A 116 14.12 6.31 -10.06
C THR A 116 15.00 5.46 -10.99
N ILE A 117 14.40 4.45 -11.66
CA ILE A 117 15.15 3.49 -12.49
C ILE A 117 15.41 4.00 -13.90
N LEU A 118 14.45 4.71 -14.50
CA LEU A 118 14.59 5.25 -15.84
C LEU A 118 15.55 6.45 -15.85
N HIS A 119 16.31 6.59 -16.94
CA HIS A 119 17.29 7.66 -17.12
C HIS A 119 17.20 8.29 -18.51
N GLY A 120 17.73 9.51 -18.67
CA GLY A 120 17.76 10.22 -19.95
C GLY A 120 16.36 10.39 -20.55
N SER A 121 16.23 10.11 -21.84
CA SER A 121 14.99 10.32 -22.60
C SER A 121 13.80 9.52 -22.09
N GLU A 122 14.00 8.35 -21.54
CA GLU A 122 12.91 7.51 -20.98
C GLU A 122 12.33 8.12 -19.72
N ARG A 123 13.19 8.64 -18.84
CA ARG A 123 12.76 9.37 -17.64
C ARG A 123 12.05 10.67 -17.99
N GLU A 124 12.58 11.43 -18.97
CA GLU A 124 11.95 12.66 -19.45
C GLU A 124 10.57 12.37 -20.07
N HIS A 125 10.47 11.29 -20.85
CA HIS A 125 9.19 10.83 -21.42
C HIS A 125 8.19 10.45 -20.32
N LEU A 126 8.60 9.68 -19.30
CA LEU A 126 7.71 9.35 -18.19
C LEU A 126 7.26 10.61 -17.44
N ALA A 127 8.16 11.55 -17.19
CA ALA A 127 7.83 12.82 -16.53
C ALA A 127 6.81 13.64 -17.34
N ASP A 128 6.94 13.69 -18.65
CA ASP A 128 5.97 14.35 -19.54
C ASP A 128 4.63 13.62 -19.54
N VAL A 129 4.63 12.27 -19.61
CA VAL A 129 3.40 11.46 -19.53
C VAL A 129 2.65 11.75 -18.26
N LEU A 130 3.33 11.76 -17.11
CA LEU A 130 2.70 12.00 -15.80
C LEU A 130 2.21 13.44 -15.64
N SER A 131 2.97 14.43 -16.14
CA SER A 131 2.60 15.85 -16.06
C SER A 131 1.42 16.23 -16.96
N ASN A 132 1.22 15.49 -18.04
CA ASN A 132 0.19 15.74 -19.07
C ASN A 132 -0.65 14.49 -19.31
N PHE A 133 -1.02 13.79 -18.23
CA PHE A 133 -1.71 12.50 -18.34
C PHE A 133 -3.12 12.66 -18.91
N SER A 134 -3.47 11.72 -19.81
CA SER A 134 -4.79 11.55 -20.40
C SER A 134 -4.96 10.08 -20.81
N ASP A 135 -6.18 9.60 -20.98
CA ASP A 135 -6.46 8.19 -21.26
C ASP A 135 -5.80 7.66 -22.53
N ASP A 136 -5.61 8.47 -23.52
CA ASP A 136 -4.91 8.12 -24.77
C ASP A 136 -3.41 7.88 -24.57
N ARG A 137 -2.83 8.39 -23.47
CA ARG A 137 -1.42 8.15 -23.09
C ARG A 137 -1.25 6.92 -22.18
N TRP A 138 -2.33 6.21 -21.89
CA TRP A 138 -2.29 5.02 -21.00
C TRP A 138 -1.26 3.98 -21.44
N ASN A 139 -1.21 3.68 -22.73
CA ASN A 139 -0.27 2.70 -23.27
C ASN A 139 1.19 3.16 -23.17
N GLU A 140 1.45 4.47 -23.27
CA GLU A 140 2.79 5.03 -23.04
C GLU A 140 3.20 4.81 -21.58
N LEU A 141 2.34 5.16 -20.62
CA LEU A 141 2.58 4.98 -19.21
C LEU A 141 2.87 3.52 -18.86
N THR A 142 1.98 2.60 -19.25
CA THR A 142 2.12 1.17 -18.92
C THR A 142 3.39 0.57 -19.53
N SER A 143 3.75 0.95 -20.77
CA SER A 143 4.99 0.50 -21.41
C SER A 143 6.25 0.97 -20.66
N LEU A 144 6.26 2.20 -20.14
CA LEU A 144 7.37 2.74 -19.34
C LEU A 144 7.47 2.05 -17.96
N LEU A 145 6.33 1.72 -17.35
CA LEU A 145 6.28 0.96 -16.09
C LEU A 145 6.73 -0.51 -16.27
N GLU A 146 6.42 -1.12 -17.40
CA GLU A 146 6.94 -2.44 -17.77
C GLU A 146 8.45 -2.39 -18.03
N LEU A 147 8.91 -1.43 -18.81
CA LEU A 147 10.33 -1.22 -19.14
C LEU A 147 11.20 -1.03 -17.88
N SER A 148 10.71 -0.27 -16.91
CA SER A 148 11.39 -0.06 -15.62
C SER A 148 11.31 -1.26 -14.67
N GLY A 149 10.49 -2.28 -14.99
CA GLY A 149 10.22 -3.41 -14.10
C GLY A 149 9.41 -3.05 -12.84
N SER A 150 8.75 -1.88 -12.82
CA SER A 150 8.06 -1.36 -11.64
C SER A 150 6.92 -2.26 -11.17
N PHE A 151 6.20 -2.90 -12.07
CA PHE A 151 5.15 -3.86 -11.72
C PHE A 151 5.71 -5.10 -10.99
N SER A 152 6.83 -5.65 -11.47
CA SER A 152 7.48 -6.79 -10.83
C SER A 152 8.07 -6.42 -9.48
N TYR A 153 8.69 -5.25 -9.37
CA TYR A 153 9.20 -4.70 -8.11
C TYR A 153 8.10 -4.57 -7.06
N THR A 154 6.96 -3.96 -7.44
CA THR A 154 5.83 -3.77 -6.52
C THR A 154 5.23 -5.11 -6.09
N ARG A 155 5.05 -6.08 -7.00
CA ARG A 155 4.59 -7.43 -6.64
C ARG A 155 5.52 -8.13 -5.66
N GLN A 156 6.84 -7.96 -5.82
CA GLN A 156 7.81 -8.54 -4.88
C GLN A 156 7.69 -7.89 -3.49
N LEU A 157 7.48 -6.59 -3.41
CA LEU A 157 7.25 -5.90 -2.13
C LEU A 157 5.96 -6.35 -1.46
N ILE A 158 4.87 -6.50 -2.22
CA ILE A 158 3.62 -7.06 -1.71
C ILE A 158 3.87 -8.43 -1.08
N GLN A 159 4.55 -9.33 -1.80
CA GLN A 159 4.86 -10.66 -1.27
C GLN A 159 5.70 -10.60 -0.01
N ASN A 160 6.72 -9.74 0.03
CA ASN A 160 7.57 -9.57 1.22
C ASN A 160 6.78 -9.09 2.44
N HIS A 161 5.80 -8.20 2.26
CA HIS A 161 4.93 -7.74 3.35
C HIS A 161 3.96 -8.84 3.79
N VAL A 162 3.39 -9.58 2.85
CA VAL A 162 2.52 -10.75 3.15
C VAL A 162 3.29 -11.81 3.93
N ASP A 163 4.49 -12.17 3.50
CA ASP A 163 5.32 -13.18 4.16
C ASP A 163 5.65 -12.76 5.60
N ARG A 164 5.98 -11.50 5.83
CA ARG A 164 6.21 -10.95 7.18
C ARG A 164 4.95 -10.97 8.05
N ALA A 165 3.81 -10.61 7.50
CA ALA A 165 2.54 -10.68 8.21
C ALA A 165 2.22 -12.13 8.63
N LEU A 166 2.42 -13.10 7.73
CA LEU A 166 2.21 -14.51 8.01
C LEU A 166 3.20 -15.04 9.06
N ASP A 167 4.48 -14.61 9.01
CA ASP A 167 5.47 -14.98 10.03
C ASP A 167 5.04 -14.50 11.43
N ILE A 168 4.51 -13.29 11.53
CA ILE A 168 3.99 -12.77 12.82
C ILE A 168 2.82 -13.63 13.31
N LEU A 169 1.85 -13.95 12.46
CA LEU A 169 0.72 -14.79 12.83
C LEU A 169 1.14 -16.20 13.25
N SER A 170 2.21 -16.74 12.65
CA SER A 170 2.71 -18.08 12.96
C SER A 170 3.21 -18.22 14.39
N LYS A 171 3.53 -17.12 15.08
CA LYS A 171 3.97 -17.06 16.47
C LYS A 171 2.80 -17.12 17.47
N LEU A 172 1.58 -16.91 16.99
CA LEU A 172 0.37 -17.03 17.81
C LEU A 172 -0.10 -18.49 17.89
N PRO A 173 -0.83 -18.85 18.97
CA PRO A 173 -1.46 -20.17 19.06
C PRO A 173 -2.37 -20.42 17.85
N PRO A 174 -2.36 -21.64 17.26
CA PRO A 174 -3.23 -21.98 16.14
C PRO A 174 -4.71 -21.78 16.50
N SER A 175 -5.46 -21.13 15.63
CA SER A 175 -6.90 -20.95 15.76
C SER A 175 -7.57 -20.92 14.39
N ASP A 176 -8.88 -21.18 14.36
CA ASP A 176 -9.67 -21.10 13.11
C ASP A 176 -9.60 -19.70 12.48
N ALA A 177 -9.47 -18.65 13.31
CA ALA A 177 -9.31 -17.28 12.83
C ALA A 177 -7.96 -17.07 12.12
N CYS A 178 -6.86 -17.68 12.62
CA CYS A 178 -5.57 -17.63 11.93
C CYS A 178 -5.63 -18.33 10.56
N LEU A 179 -6.40 -19.41 10.42
CA LEU A 179 -6.55 -20.13 9.16
C LEU A 179 -7.20 -19.29 8.05
N LEU A 180 -8.03 -18.29 8.39
CA LEU A 180 -8.63 -17.39 7.41
C LEU A 180 -7.59 -16.55 6.67
N TYR A 181 -6.48 -16.20 7.32
CA TYR A 181 -5.40 -15.41 6.73
C TYR A 181 -4.28 -16.26 6.12
N THR A 182 -4.20 -17.54 6.47
CA THR A 182 -3.15 -18.45 5.99
C THR A 182 -3.64 -19.43 4.95
N SER A 183 -4.96 -19.57 4.76
CA SER A 183 -5.55 -20.44 3.73
C SER A 183 -5.74 -19.69 2.42
N PRO A 184 -5.51 -20.35 1.27
CA PRO A 184 -5.84 -19.77 -0.02
C PRO A 184 -7.31 -19.36 -0.08
N SER A 185 -7.57 -18.16 -0.62
CA SER A 185 -8.93 -17.68 -0.84
C SER A 185 -9.72 -18.69 -1.70
N PRO A 186 -11.02 -18.85 -1.50
CA PRO A 186 -11.85 -19.64 -2.44
C PRO A 186 -11.72 -19.20 -3.89
N ARG A 187 -11.32 -17.94 -4.15
CA ARG A 187 -11.06 -17.40 -5.49
C ARG A 187 -9.73 -17.90 -6.09
N ASP A 188 -8.79 -18.31 -5.27
CA ASP A 188 -7.47 -18.81 -5.71
C ASP A 188 -7.50 -20.30 -6.04
N ARG A 189 -8.67 -20.96 -5.94
CA ARG A 189 -8.90 -22.38 -6.21
C ARG A 189 -9.55 -22.62 -7.58
N GLY A 190 -9.56 -21.60 -8.45
CA GLY A 190 -10.08 -21.71 -9.81
C GLY A 190 -9.08 -22.31 -10.80
#